data_ced9120f1dada1f5fd0855542e712c91
#
_entry.id   ced9120f1dada1f5fd0855542e712c91
#
_cell.length_a   1.000
_cell.length_b   1.000
_cell.length_c   1.000
_cell.angle_alpha   90.00
_cell.angle_beta   90.00
_cell.angle_gamma   90.00
#
_symmetry.space_group_name_H-M   'P 1'
#
loop_
_entity.id
_entity.type
_entity.pdbx_description
1 polymer ?
#
loop_
_entity_poly.entity_id
_entity_poly.type
_entity_poly.pdbx_seq_one_letter_code
_entity_poly.pdbx_strand_id
1 'polypeptide(L)' 'MARPVQFEHYRYLGDKRTQVVYDLDLYGSDPDVTAKVDDVLASERFIAFSPQTLAEARNRGYHPHRSVRDEH' A
#
# COMPACT_ATOMS: atom_id res chain seq x y z
N MET A 1 -11.42 -11.41 -1.45
CA MET A 1 -10.78 -10.62 -0.42
C MET A 1 -11.05 -9.15 -0.57
N ALA A 2 -11.52 -8.54 0.47
CA ALA A 2 -11.92 -7.15 0.41
C ALA A 2 -10.85 -6.25 0.99
N ARG A 3 -10.45 -5.23 0.24
CA ARG A 3 -9.65 -4.16 0.80
C ARG A 3 -10.57 -3.22 1.56
N PRO A 4 -10.04 -2.33 2.41
CA PRO A 4 -10.88 -1.34 3.09
C PRO A 4 -11.73 -0.57 2.07
N VAL A 5 -12.99 -0.32 2.42
CA VAL A 5 -13.95 0.28 1.50
C VAL A 5 -13.45 1.62 0.95
N GLN A 6 -12.81 2.41 1.80
CA GLN A 6 -12.33 3.73 1.39
C GLN A 6 -11.23 3.66 0.32
N PHE A 7 -10.67 2.47 0.08
CA PHE A 7 -9.61 2.30 -0.90
C PHE A 7 -10.01 1.38 -2.05
N GLU A 8 -11.28 1.19 -2.30
CA GLU A 8 -11.68 0.23 -3.32
C GLU A 8 -11.22 0.61 -4.72
N HIS A 9 -10.91 1.89 -4.95
CA HIS A 9 -10.40 2.36 -6.24
C HIS A 9 -8.89 2.49 -6.27
N TYR A 10 -8.21 2.14 -5.18
CA TYR A 10 -6.76 2.21 -5.08
C TYR A 10 -6.20 0.82 -4.85
N ARG A 11 -5.01 0.59 -5.36
CA ARG A 11 -4.36 -0.70 -5.18
C ARG A 11 -3.22 -0.65 -4.19
N TYR A 12 -2.60 0.51 -4.02
CA TYR A 12 -1.40 0.63 -3.19
C TYR A 12 -1.61 1.63 -2.07
N LEU A 13 -1.04 1.31 -0.92
CA LEU A 13 -1.09 2.19 0.25
C LEU A 13 0.33 2.48 0.69
N GLY A 14 0.69 3.76 0.77
CA GLY A 14 2.00 4.18 1.22
C GLY A 14 1.98 4.64 2.67
N ASP A 15 2.95 4.20 3.45
CA ASP A 15 3.14 4.64 4.82
C ASP A 15 4.06 5.85 4.80
N LYS A 16 3.54 7.01 5.19
CA LYS A 16 4.34 8.25 5.16
C LYS A 16 5.47 8.24 6.18
N ARG A 17 5.36 7.42 7.22
CA ARG A 17 6.38 7.35 8.26
C ARG A 17 7.64 6.64 7.79
N THR A 18 7.46 5.58 6.99
CA THR A 18 8.56 4.73 6.54
C THR A 18 8.79 4.82 5.05
N GLN A 19 7.85 5.40 4.33
CA GLN A 19 7.87 5.50 2.86
C GLN A 19 7.87 4.13 2.20
N VAL A 20 7.12 3.20 2.78
CA VAL A 20 6.94 1.86 2.23
C VAL A 20 5.55 1.74 1.64
N VAL A 21 5.45 1.11 0.48
CA VAL A 21 4.18 0.92 -0.23
C VAL A 21 3.74 -0.54 -0.10
N TYR A 22 2.47 -0.74 0.23
CA TYR A 22 1.87 -2.07 0.39
C TYR A 22 0.81 -2.28 -0.67
N ASP A 23 0.62 -3.56 -1.06
CA ASP A 23 -0.39 -3.94 -2.05
C ASP A 23 -1.69 -4.27 -1.34
N LEU A 24 -2.71 -3.43 -1.53
CA LEU A 24 -4.00 -3.61 -0.88
C LEU A 24 -4.74 -4.87 -1.35
N ASP A 25 -4.38 -5.40 -2.51
CA ASP A 25 -4.99 -6.66 -2.97
C ASP A 25 -4.61 -7.83 -2.08
N LEU A 26 -3.52 -7.71 -1.34
CA LEU A 26 -3.08 -8.76 -0.41
C LEU A 26 -3.67 -8.59 0.99
N TYR A 27 -4.41 -7.52 1.21
CA TYR A 27 -5.02 -7.28 2.50
C TYR A 27 -6.03 -8.39 2.81
N GLY A 28 -5.88 -9.01 3.95
CA GLY A 28 -6.75 -10.09 4.37
C GLY A 28 -6.30 -11.48 3.93
N SER A 29 -5.43 -11.57 2.92
CA SER A 29 -4.90 -12.86 2.46
C SER A 29 -3.47 -13.08 2.91
N ASP A 30 -2.69 -12.01 2.99
CA ASP A 30 -1.30 -12.08 3.47
C ASP A 30 -1.27 -11.50 4.89
N PRO A 31 -0.98 -12.32 5.92
CA PRO A 31 -1.01 -11.83 7.30
C PRO A 31 -0.04 -10.68 7.56
N ASP A 32 1.13 -10.71 6.95
CA ASP A 32 2.11 -9.65 7.16
C ASP A 32 1.61 -8.33 6.58
N VAL A 33 1.10 -8.38 5.35
CA VAL A 33 0.56 -7.18 4.71
C VAL A 33 -0.66 -6.67 5.48
N THR A 34 -1.54 -7.57 5.91
CA THR A 34 -2.72 -7.18 6.66
C THR A 34 -2.34 -6.43 7.92
N ALA A 35 -1.38 -6.96 8.69
CA ALA A 35 -0.95 -6.31 9.92
C ALA A 35 -0.32 -4.95 9.64
N LYS A 36 0.51 -4.86 8.59
CA LYS A 36 1.16 -3.60 8.25
C LYS A 36 0.16 -2.56 7.80
N VAL A 37 -0.81 -2.96 6.98
CA VAL A 37 -1.84 -2.03 6.51
C VAL A 37 -2.67 -1.54 7.68
N ASP A 38 -3.07 -2.44 8.59
CA ASP A 38 -3.84 -2.03 9.76
C ASP A 38 -3.07 -1.01 10.60
N ASP A 39 -1.77 -1.21 10.76
CA ASP A 39 -0.93 -0.29 11.52
C ASP A 39 -0.87 1.08 10.84
N VAL A 40 -0.70 1.08 9.52
CA VAL A 40 -0.64 2.32 8.75
C VAL A 40 -1.95 3.09 8.86
N LEU A 41 -3.07 2.39 8.73
CA LEU A 41 -4.38 3.04 8.83
C LEU A 41 -4.60 3.63 10.22
N ALA A 42 -4.16 2.93 11.25
CA ALA A 42 -4.27 3.44 12.63
C ALA A 42 -3.43 4.68 12.84
N SER A 43 -2.32 4.81 12.13
CA SER A 43 -1.43 5.96 12.28
C SER A 43 -2.00 7.22 11.63
N GLU A 44 -2.92 7.06 10.68
CA GLU A 44 -3.49 8.15 9.88
C GLU A 44 -2.43 8.89 9.06
N ARG A 45 -1.27 8.29 8.87
CA ARG A 45 -0.20 8.89 8.08
C ARG A 45 0.07 8.03 6.86
N PHE A 46 -0.82 8.15 5.87
CA PHE A 46 -0.74 7.31 4.68
C PHE A 46 -1.19 8.09 3.46
N ILE A 47 -0.84 7.54 2.31
CA ILE A 47 -1.27 8.05 1.03
C ILE A 47 -1.61 6.84 0.16
N ALA A 48 -2.70 6.95 -0.59
CA ALA A 48 -3.13 5.86 -1.47
C ALA A 48 -2.70 6.15 -2.90
N PHE A 49 -2.28 5.10 -3.61
CA PHE A 49 -1.87 5.20 -4.99
C PHE A 49 -2.69 4.26 -5.85
N SER A 50 -3.09 4.72 -7.02
CA SER A 50 -3.69 3.86 -8.02
C SER A 50 -2.59 3.11 -8.77
N PRO A 51 -2.93 2.04 -9.51
CA PRO A 51 -1.91 1.35 -10.29
C PRO A 51 -1.16 2.27 -11.25
N GLN A 52 -1.84 3.27 -11.79
CA GLN A 52 -1.22 4.18 -12.74
C GLN A 52 -0.23 5.14 -12.09
N THR A 53 -0.33 5.36 -10.78
CA THR A 53 0.49 6.33 -10.08
C THR A 53 1.60 5.70 -9.25
N LEU A 54 1.79 4.39 -9.36
CA LEU A 54 2.84 3.71 -8.58
C LEU A 54 4.22 4.25 -8.93
N ALA A 55 4.46 4.57 -10.21
CA ALA A 55 5.74 5.13 -10.60
C ALA A 55 5.98 6.47 -9.93
N GLU A 56 4.93 7.26 -9.72
CA GLU A 56 5.06 8.53 -9.03
C GLU A 56 5.46 8.32 -7.56
N ALA A 57 4.97 7.25 -6.95
CA ALA A 57 5.36 6.93 -5.58
C ALA A 57 6.87 6.73 -5.49
N ARG A 58 7.46 6.04 -6.48
CA ARG A 58 8.91 5.86 -6.52
C ARG A 58 9.65 7.18 -6.65
N ASN A 59 9.11 8.09 -7.45
CA ASN A 59 9.71 9.40 -7.63
C ASN A 59 9.68 10.21 -6.34
N ARG A 60 8.76 9.90 -5.44
CA ARG A 60 8.66 10.56 -4.15
C ARG A 60 9.49 9.88 -3.06
N GLY A 61 10.25 8.84 -3.43
CA GLY A 61 11.11 8.15 -2.48
C GLY A 61 10.45 6.99 -1.77
N TYR A 62 9.27 6.57 -2.20
CA TYR A 62 8.61 5.42 -1.61
C TYR A 62 9.21 4.13 -2.15
N HIS A 63 9.27 3.12 -1.29
CA HIS A 63 9.81 1.81 -1.65
C HIS A 63 8.71 0.77 -1.52
N PRO A 64 8.59 -0.15 -2.48
CA PRO A 64 7.59 -1.20 -2.36
C PRO A 64 7.97 -2.17 -1.25
N HIS A 65 6.97 -2.60 -0.49
CA HIS A 65 7.13 -3.70 0.43
C HIS A 65 7.46 -4.95 -0.40
N ARG A 66 8.19 -5.89 0.18
CA ARG A 66 8.62 -7.09 -0.55
C ARG A 66 7.47 -7.88 -1.15
N SER A 67 6.25 -7.69 -0.64
CA SER A 67 5.07 -8.36 -1.16
C SER A 67 4.56 -7.74 -2.46
N VAL A 68 4.98 -6.51 -2.76
CA VAL A 68 4.56 -5.82 -3.97
C VAL A 68 5.43 -6.33 -5.12
N ARG A 69 4.77 -6.89 -6.12
CA ARG A 69 5.50 -7.36 -7.28
C ARG A 69 5.78 -6.21 -8.21
N ASP A 70 7.01 -6.16 -8.64
CA ASP A 70 7.46 -5.14 -9.57
C ASP A 70 7.31 -5.71 -10.97
N GLU A 71 6.18 -5.43 -11.58
CA GLU A 71 5.87 -5.97 -12.91
C GLU A 71 6.29 -4.99 -13.98
N HIS A 72 7.13 -5.48 -14.86
CA HIS A 72 7.58 -4.70 -16.00
C HIS A 72 7.33 -5.44 -17.28
#